data_c9b564fa7dda355dc9dccd87b016d17b
#
_entry.id   c9b564fa7dda355dc9dccd87b016d17b
#
_cell.length_a   1.000
_cell.length_b   1.000
_cell.length_c   1.000
_cell.angle_alpha   90.00
_cell.angle_beta   90.00
_cell.angle_gamma   90.00
#
_symmetry.space_group_name_H-M   'P 1'
#
loop_
_entity.id
_entity.type
_entity.pdbx_description
1 polymer ?
#
loop_
_entity_poly.entity_id
_entity_poly.type
_entity_poly.pdbx_seq_one_letter_code
_entity_poly.pdbx_strand_id
1 'polypeptide(L)'
;QTGKMFGVLVVRTPAGEVGYLAAFSGNLAGKNVHPFFVPPIYDLLQPDGFFRQEEEQINEINARIRTQQASPALEDARSRLQSTIEYCDFVLQAAKDLMKKRKEERDRLRQFPLTEEETALLIKESQHMKAAHKLTKKSLRSILEEDQAKVDRLEQEIEQLKQERKRRSATLQRKLFEQFRILNARGEVKDLCELFAPTSQGTPPAGAGECAAPKLLQYAYQHQLEPIAMAEFWWGDSPKTEIRHHGYYYPACKGKCEPILHHMLQGLRVDENPLLADSHQETKLDILYEDDYLLVINKPEG
;
A
#
# COMPACT_ATOMS: atom_id res chain seq x y z
N GLN A 1 -1.27 -13.21 24.28
CA GLN A 1 -0.07 -13.13 23.40
C GLN A 1 -0.51 -13.30 21.97
N THR A 2 0.00 -12.47 21.06
CA THR A 2 -0.28 -12.62 19.62
C THR A 2 0.10 -14.02 19.17
N GLY A 3 -0.84 -14.76 18.60
CA GLY A 3 -0.62 -16.11 18.12
C GLY A 3 0.38 -16.18 16.97
N LYS A 4 0.98 -17.34 16.79
CA LYS A 4 1.99 -17.63 15.76
C LYS A 4 1.76 -19.01 15.15
N MET A 5 2.12 -19.15 13.88
CA MET A 5 2.23 -20.45 13.25
C MET A 5 3.56 -21.10 13.64
N PHE A 6 3.52 -22.30 14.16
CA PHE A 6 4.67 -23.17 14.39
C PHE A 6 4.62 -24.34 13.41
N GLY A 7 5.79 -24.87 13.08
CA GLY A 7 5.91 -26.05 12.23
C GLY A 7 6.91 -27.04 12.81
N VAL A 8 6.66 -28.30 12.56
CA VAL A 8 7.57 -29.41 12.88
C VAL A 8 7.77 -30.25 11.60
N LEU A 9 9.00 -30.57 11.29
CA LEU A 9 9.40 -31.45 10.20
C LEU A 9 10.15 -32.66 10.77
N VAL A 10 9.61 -33.86 10.57
CA VAL A 10 10.32 -35.10 10.83
C VAL A 10 11.29 -35.33 9.70
N VAL A 11 12.54 -35.65 10.04
CA VAL A 11 13.64 -35.84 9.09
C VAL A 11 14.41 -37.08 9.38
N ARG A 12 15.09 -37.62 8.34
CA ARG A 12 16.06 -38.69 8.46
C ARG A 12 17.46 -38.18 8.11
N THR A 13 18.43 -38.50 8.96
CA THR A 13 19.83 -38.16 8.68
C THR A 13 20.43 -39.11 7.63
N PRO A 14 21.55 -38.75 6.99
CA PRO A 14 22.27 -39.67 6.09
C PRO A 14 22.70 -40.97 6.76
N ALA A 15 22.85 -40.98 8.08
CA ALA A 15 23.13 -42.18 8.90
C ALA A 15 21.90 -43.07 9.16
N GLY A 16 20.71 -42.64 8.71
CA GLY A 16 19.44 -43.36 8.89
C GLY A 16 18.70 -43.03 10.19
N GLU A 17 19.22 -42.15 11.04
CA GLU A 17 18.60 -41.75 12.28
C GLU A 17 17.41 -40.81 12.02
N VAL A 18 16.31 -41.03 12.75
CA VAL A 18 15.12 -40.19 12.65
C VAL A 18 15.13 -39.12 13.75
N GLY A 19 14.90 -37.87 13.37
CA GLY A 19 14.81 -36.75 14.27
C GLY A 19 13.72 -35.76 13.83
N TYR A 20 13.67 -34.58 14.43
CA TYR A 20 12.75 -33.52 14.04
C TYR A 20 13.41 -32.16 14.05
N LEU A 21 12.89 -31.26 13.24
CA LEU A 21 13.19 -29.85 13.19
C LEU A 21 11.94 -29.05 13.61
N ALA A 22 12.14 -27.92 14.25
CA ALA A 22 11.06 -27.02 14.61
C ALA A 22 11.28 -25.60 14.06
N ALA A 23 10.23 -24.91 13.67
CA ALA A 23 10.26 -23.53 13.20
C ALA A 23 9.03 -22.74 13.66
N PHE A 24 9.11 -21.42 13.58
CA PHE A 24 7.99 -20.50 13.78
C PHE A 24 7.96 -19.46 12.67
N SER A 25 6.77 -18.90 12.41
CA SER A 25 6.58 -17.86 11.39
C SER A 25 7.04 -16.49 11.89
N GLY A 26 7.77 -15.74 11.03
CA GLY A 26 8.27 -14.38 11.32
C GLY A 26 9.14 -14.34 12.56
N ASN A 27 8.89 -13.38 13.48
CA ASN A 27 9.62 -13.16 14.71
C ASN A 27 8.87 -13.72 15.91
N LEU A 28 9.59 -14.25 16.89
CA LEU A 28 9.07 -14.67 18.18
C LEU A 28 9.74 -13.84 19.28
N ALA A 29 8.96 -13.16 20.12
CA ALA A 29 9.44 -12.26 21.16
C ALA A 29 10.50 -11.24 20.67
N GLY A 30 10.30 -10.67 19.47
CA GLY A 30 11.18 -9.66 18.86
C GLY A 30 12.47 -10.22 18.25
N LYS A 31 12.67 -11.55 18.22
CA LYS A 31 13.84 -12.22 17.64
C LYS A 31 13.40 -13.21 16.57
N ASN A 32 14.25 -13.45 15.60
CA ASN A 32 14.04 -14.43 14.53
C ASN A 32 14.90 -15.69 14.71
N VAL A 33 15.80 -15.71 15.69
CA VAL A 33 16.64 -16.85 16.07
C VAL A 33 16.35 -17.21 17.53
N HIS A 34 16.03 -18.47 17.78
CA HIS A 34 15.82 -19.04 19.12
C HIS A 34 16.46 -20.43 19.24
N PRO A 35 16.90 -20.84 20.44
CA PRO A 35 17.36 -22.20 20.68
C PRO A 35 16.29 -23.23 20.28
N PHE A 36 16.71 -24.37 19.74
CA PHE A 36 15.86 -25.49 19.29
C PHE A 36 14.99 -25.22 18.05
N PHE A 37 15.03 -24.03 17.47
CA PHE A 37 14.35 -23.71 16.23
C PHE A 37 15.36 -23.49 15.08
N VAL A 38 15.01 -23.91 13.88
CA VAL A 38 15.83 -23.61 12.70
C VAL A 38 15.91 -22.12 12.46
N PRO A 39 17.05 -21.62 11.97
CA PRO A 39 17.22 -20.19 11.67
C PRO A 39 16.32 -19.75 10.52
N PRO A 40 16.10 -18.44 10.34
CA PRO A 40 15.46 -17.91 9.15
C PRO A 40 16.29 -18.20 7.88
N ILE A 41 15.64 -18.25 6.73
CA ILE A 41 16.31 -18.40 5.42
C ILE A 41 17.27 -17.23 5.17
N TYR A 42 16.84 -16.04 5.54
CA TYR A 42 17.66 -14.83 5.56
C TYR A 42 17.40 -14.06 6.86
N ASP A 43 18.49 -13.65 7.54
CA ASP A 43 18.36 -12.90 8.79
C ASP A 43 18.22 -11.40 8.51
N LEU A 44 16.98 -10.91 8.56
CA LEU A 44 16.59 -9.50 8.43
C LEU A 44 17.07 -8.62 9.58
N LEU A 45 17.34 -9.23 10.74
CA LEU A 45 17.64 -8.50 11.97
C LEU A 45 19.16 -8.36 12.22
N GLN A 46 19.99 -8.74 11.25
CA GLN A 46 21.45 -8.53 11.35
C GLN A 46 21.76 -7.07 11.65
N PRO A 47 22.51 -6.76 12.73
CA PRO A 47 22.75 -5.38 13.16
C PRO A 47 23.38 -4.48 12.10
N ASP A 48 24.32 -5.03 11.31
CA ASP A 48 25.06 -4.33 10.26
C ASP A 48 24.54 -4.62 8.84
N GLY A 49 23.35 -5.24 8.76
CA GLY A 49 22.75 -5.61 7.49
C GLY A 49 22.26 -4.40 6.68
N PHE A 50 22.37 -4.47 5.35
CA PHE A 50 21.93 -3.40 4.44
C PHE A 50 20.46 -3.01 4.67
N PHE A 51 19.64 -3.96 5.13
CA PHE A 51 18.20 -3.74 5.38
C PHE A 51 18.00 -2.67 6.47
N ARG A 52 18.70 -2.80 7.60
CA ARG A 52 18.61 -1.82 8.70
C ARG A 52 19.09 -0.44 8.31
N GLN A 53 20.21 -0.36 7.57
CA GLN A 53 20.77 0.92 7.12
C GLN A 53 19.80 1.65 6.18
N GLU A 54 19.20 0.95 5.23
CA GLU A 54 18.21 1.54 4.31
C GLU A 54 16.89 1.85 5.02
N GLU A 55 16.45 1.02 5.97
CA GLU A 55 15.27 1.28 6.80
C GLU A 55 15.42 2.57 7.61
N GLU A 56 16.60 2.83 8.19
CA GLU A 56 16.90 4.06 8.90
C GLU A 56 16.78 5.28 7.99
N GLN A 57 17.36 5.24 6.78
CA GLN A 57 17.23 6.32 5.80
C GLN A 57 15.76 6.56 5.38
N ILE A 58 14.97 5.50 5.21
CA ILE A 58 13.54 5.61 4.92
C ILE A 58 12.80 6.26 6.10
N ASN A 59 13.18 5.92 7.33
CA ASN A 59 12.58 6.50 8.53
C ASN A 59 12.94 7.98 8.70
N GLU A 60 14.15 8.41 8.33
CA GLU A 60 14.54 9.82 8.26
C GLU A 60 13.67 10.59 7.24
N ILE A 61 13.46 10.04 6.05
CA ILE A 61 12.57 10.65 5.06
C ILE A 61 11.14 10.76 5.61
N ASN A 62 10.63 9.72 6.28
CA ASN A 62 9.32 9.77 6.93
C ASN A 62 9.23 10.85 8.01
N ALA A 63 10.28 11.06 8.80
CA ALA A 63 10.36 12.14 9.79
C ALA A 63 10.31 13.51 9.11
N ARG A 64 11.09 13.72 8.04
CA ARG A 64 11.09 14.96 7.25
C ARG A 64 9.71 15.25 6.64
N ILE A 65 9.04 14.26 6.08
CA ILE A 65 7.67 14.41 5.54
C ILE A 65 6.73 14.90 6.64
N ARG A 66 6.75 14.27 7.82
CA ARG A 66 5.90 14.70 8.96
C ARG A 66 6.19 16.11 9.39
N THR A 67 7.46 16.49 9.50
CA THR A 67 7.89 17.84 9.90
C THR A 67 7.42 18.88 8.89
N GLN A 68 7.57 18.62 7.58
CA GLN A 68 7.12 19.57 6.54
C GLN A 68 5.61 19.68 6.47
N GLN A 69 4.87 18.55 6.61
CA GLN A 69 3.40 18.56 6.64
C GLN A 69 2.82 19.33 7.83
N ALA A 70 3.51 19.33 8.97
CA ALA A 70 3.14 20.05 10.18
C ALA A 70 3.86 21.42 10.29
N SER A 71 4.50 21.90 9.22
CA SER A 71 5.26 23.16 9.29
C SER A 71 4.33 24.36 9.38
N PRO A 72 4.62 25.33 10.28
CA PRO A 72 3.87 26.60 10.31
C PRO A 72 3.88 27.32 8.96
N ALA A 73 4.97 27.21 8.20
CA ALA A 73 5.10 27.85 6.90
C ALA A 73 4.05 27.35 5.87
N LEU A 74 3.71 26.05 5.90
CA LEU A 74 2.65 25.49 5.04
C LEU A 74 1.27 25.93 5.53
N GLU A 75 1.03 25.92 6.83
CA GLU A 75 -0.21 26.35 7.43
C GLU A 75 -0.49 27.83 7.16
N ASP A 76 0.52 28.70 7.38
CA ASP A 76 0.45 30.14 7.07
C ASP A 76 0.21 30.40 5.59
N ALA A 77 0.89 29.65 4.70
CA ALA A 77 0.70 29.80 3.26
C ALA A 77 -0.72 29.43 2.83
N ARG A 78 -1.29 28.35 3.36
CA ARG A 78 -2.67 27.92 3.10
C ARG A 78 -3.69 28.92 3.66
N SER A 79 -3.48 29.37 4.88
CA SER A 79 -4.35 30.37 5.53
C SER A 79 -4.36 31.69 4.75
N ARG A 80 -3.18 32.12 4.29
CA ARG A 80 -3.05 33.30 3.45
C ARG A 80 -3.75 33.13 2.11
N LEU A 81 -3.55 32.01 1.42
CA LEU A 81 -4.23 31.71 0.17
C LEU A 81 -5.77 31.75 0.35
N GLN A 82 -6.28 31.13 1.42
CA GLN A 82 -7.71 31.14 1.73
C GLN A 82 -8.23 32.60 1.93
N SER A 83 -7.52 33.40 2.72
CA SER A 83 -7.88 34.81 2.93
C SER A 83 -7.83 35.62 1.63
N THR A 84 -6.87 35.33 0.76
CA THR A 84 -6.75 35.98 -0.55
C THR A 84 -7.92 35.59 -1.47
N ILE A 85 -8.35 34.32 -1.49
CA ILE A 85 -9.53 33.88 -2.23
C ILE A 85 -10.77 34.64 -1.76
N GLU A 86 -11.05 34.68 -0.46
CA GLU A 86 -12.18 35.38 0.13
C GLU A 86 -12.17 36.87 -0.19
N TYR A 87 -11.01 37.50 -0.09
CA TYR A 87 -10.85 38.93 -0.45
C TYR A 87 -11.09 39.15 -1.95
N CYS A 88 -10.56 38.33 -2.83
CA CYS A 88 -10.79 38.42 -4.28
C CYS A 88 -12.26 38.28 -4.63
N ASP A 89 -12.97 37.34 -4.03
CA ASP A 89 -14.39 37.11 -4.27
C ASP A 89 -15.21 38.27 -3.77
N PHE A 90 -14.91 38.80 -2.58
CA PHE A 90 -15.58 39.99 -2.05
C PHE A 90 -15.41 41.21 -2.96
N VAL A 91 -14.17 41.51 -3.39
CA VAL A 91 -13.89 42.68 -4.24
C VAL A 91 -14.56 42.54 -5.61
N LEU A 92 -14.50 41.33 -6.21
CA LEU A 92 -15.14 41.10 -7.52
C LEU A 92 -16.65 41.17 -7.45
N GLN A 93 -17.25 40.69 -6.35
CA GLN A 93 -18.68 40.77 -6.15
C GLN A 93 -19.13 42.24 -5.95
N ALA A 94 -18.42 42.98 -5.09
CA ALA A 94 -18.70 44.41 -4.87
C ALA A 94 -18.58 45.23 -6.18
N ALA A 95 -17.56 44.93 -7.00
CA ALA A 95 -17.39 45.58 -8.30
C ALA A 95 -18.54 45.27 -9.27
N LYS A 96 -19.02 44.01 -9.31
CA LYS A 96 -20.16 43.59 -10.12
C LYS A 96 -21.47 44.32 -9.67
N ASP A 97 -21.70 44.39 -8.38
CA ASP A 97 -22.89 45.04 -7.82
C ASP A 97 -22.91 46.55 -8.10
N LEU A 98 -21.72 47.20 -7.99
CA LEU A 98 -21.59 48.61 -8.38
C LEU A 98 -21.84 48.79 -9.89
N MET A 99 -21.30 47.96 -10.73
CA MET A 99 -21.53 48.02 -12.20
C MET A 99 -23.02 47.86 -12.53
N LYS A 100 -23.70 46.91 -11.87
CA LYS A 100 -25.14 46.69 -12.03
C LYS A 100 -25.95 47.93 -11.61
N LYS A 101 -25.68 48.43 -10.43
CA LYS A 101 -26.36 49.66 -9.91
C LYS A 101 -26.16 50.84 -10.85
N ARG A 102 -24.94 51.09 -11.30
CA ARG A 102 -24.63 52.18 -12.23
C ARG A 102 -25.26 51.99 -13.62
N LYS A 103 -25.38 50.72 -14.06
CA LYS A 103 -26.11 50.44 -15.30
C LYS A 103 -27.58 50.76 -15.17
N GLU A 104 -28.25 50.36 -14.11
CA GLU A 104 -29.66 50.67 -13.82
C GLU A 104 -29.88 52.16 -13.78
N GLU A 105 -28.98 52.93 -13.16
CA GLU A 105 -29.06 54.40 -13.10
C GLU A 105 -28.91 55.02 -14.49
N ARG A 106 -27.96 54.60 -15.32
CA ARG A 106 -27.84 55.08 -16.70
C ARG A 106 -29.06 54.71 -17.56
N ASP A 107 -29.64 53.54 -17.36
CA ASP A 107 -30.80 53.09 -18.12
C ASP A 107 -32.06 53.90 -17.71
N ARG A 108 -32.17 54.36 -16.44
CA ARG A 108 -33.22 55.33 -15.99
C ARG A 108 -33.01 56.68 -16.66
N LEU A 109 -31.78 57.23 -16.65
CA LEU A 109 -31.47 58.52 -17.30
C LEU A 109 -31.80 58.53 -18.79
N ARG A 110 -31.58 57.43 -19.49
CA ARG A 110 -31.91 57.28 -20.92
C ARG A 110 -33.41 57.28 -21.24
N GLN A 111 -34.28 57.22 -20.26
CA GLN A 111 -35.73 57.34 -20.44
C GLN A 111 -36.16 58.80 -20.62
N PHE A 112 -35.27 59.75 -20.36
CA PHE A 112 -35.50 61.18 -20.56
C PHE A 112 -34.73 61.68 -21.79
N PRO A 113 -35.17 62.79 -22.41
CA PRO A 113 -34.42 63.43 -23.50
C PRO A 113 -33.04 63.86 -23.00
N LEU A 114 -31.96 63.31 -23.64
CA LEU A 114 -30.58 63.63 -23.30
C LEU A 114 -29.95 64.44 -24.44
N THR A 115 -29.05 65.33 -24.11
CA THR A 115 -28.17 66.00 -25.10
C THR A 115 -27.11 65.03 -25.61
N GLU A 116 -26.46 65.38 -26.73
CA GLU A 116 -25.35 64.59 -27.29
C GLU A 116 -24.18 64.47 -26.28
N GLU A 117 -23.88 65.54 -25.55
CA GLU A 117 -22.82 65.56 -24.53
C GLU A 117 -23.14 64.68 -23.37
N GLU A 118 -24.39 64.68 -22.84
CA GLU A 118 -24.83 63.79 -21.76
C GLU A 118 -24.79 62.32 -22.18
N THR A 119 -25.20 62.01 -23.42
CA THR A 119 -25.14 60.67 -23.95
C THR A 119 -23.67 60.18 -24.06
N ALA A 120 -22.76 61.03 -24.51
CA ALA A 120 -21.33 60.72 -24.62
C ALA A 120 -20.72 60.48 -23.21
N LEU A 121 -21.09 61.23 -22.21
CA LEU A 121 -20.65 61.04 -20.81
C LEU A 121 -21.09 59.70 -20.26
N LEU A 122 -22.34 59.27 -20.45
CA LEU A 122 -22.83 57.96 -19.99
C LEU A 122 -22.10 56.78 -20.68
N ILE A 123 -21.77 56.95 -21.96
CA ILE A 123 -20.97 55.95 -22.68
C ILE A 123 -19.55 55.87 -22.13
N LYS A 124 -18.91 57.01 -21.91
CA LYS A 124 -17.55 57.09 -21.36
C LYS A 124 -17.48 56.52 -19.96
N GLU A 125 -18.46 56.79 -19.09
CA GLU A 125 -18.56 56.18 -17.75
C GLU A 125 -18.64 54.64 -17.88
N SER A 126 -19.52 54.13 -18.73
CA SER A 126 -19.65 52.66 -18.95
C SER A 126 -18.37 52.01 -19.41
N GLN A 127 -17.65 52.65 -20.34
CA GLN A 127 -16.36 52.15 -20.84
C GLN A 127 -15.29 52.17 -19.75
N HIS A 128 -15.22 53.25 -18.97
CA HIS A 128 -14.30 53.39 -17.84
C HIS A 128 -14.53 52.34 -16.77
N MET A 129 -15.78 52.10 -16.39
CA MET A 129 -16.11 51.04 -15.41
C MET A 129 -15.74 49.65 -15.88
N LYS A 130 -15.98 49.31 -17.14
CA LYS A 130 -15.56 48.03 -17.72
C LYS A 130 -14.03 47.87 -17.70
N ALA A 131 -13.30 48.93 -18.09
CA ALA A 131 -11.83 48.93 -18.09
C ALA A 131 -11.29 48.80 -16.65
N ALA A 132 -11.84 49.54 -15.68
CA ALA A 132 -11.46 49.41 -14.27
C ALA A 132 -11.72 48.01 -13.72
N HIS A 133 -12.89 47.43 -13.99
CA HIS A 133 -13.19 46.04 -13.57
C HIS A 133 -12.22 45.03 -14.18
N LYS A 134 -11.86 45.17 -15.47
CA LYS A 134 -10.87 44.30 -16.12
C LYS A 134 -9.50 44.41 -15.46
N LEU A 135 -9.09 45.63 -15.09
CA LEU A 135 -7.83 45.89 -14.40
C LEU A 135 -7.79 45.25 -13.01
N THR A 136 -8.86 45.52 -12.23
CA THR A 136 -9.02 44.90 -10.90
C THR A 136 -8.98 43.40 -10.95
N LYS A 137 -9.72 42.78 -11.89
CA LYS A 137 -9.68 41.31 -12.08
C LYS A 137 -8.28 40.79 -12.38
N LYS A 138 -7.52 41.53 -13.23
CA LYS A 138 -6.12 41.16 -13.56
C LYS A 138 -5.20 41.23 -12.33
N SER A 139 -5.28 42.32 -11.56
CA SER A 139 -4.49 42.51 -10.34
C SER A 139 -4.79 41.42 -9.28
N LEU A 140 -6.07 41.17 -9.02
CA LEU A 140 -6.49 40.14 -8.06
C LEU A 140 -6.01 38.73 -8.47
N ARG A 141 -6.09 38.44 -9.77
CA ARG A 141 -5.59 37.18 -10.30
C ARG A 141 -4.09 37.02 -10.07
N SER A 142 -3.29 38.07 -10.28
CA SER A 142 -1.84 38.02 -10.05
C SER A 142 -1.50 37.73 -8.57
N ILE A 143 -2.23 38.35 -7.63
CA ILE A 143 -2.03 38.10 -6.19
C ILE A 143 -2.40 36.65 -5.82
N LEU A 144 -3.51 36.15 -6.35
CA LEU A 144 -3.97 34.77 -6.14
C LEU A 144 -2.96 33.75 -6.70
N GLU A 145 -2.43 34.00 -7.91
CA GLU A 145 -1.43 33.12 -8.54
C GLU A 145 -0.12 33.11 -7.74
N GLU A 146 0.27 34.22 -7.10
CA GLU A 146 1.46 34.28 -6.25
C GLU A 146 1.29 33.44 -4.97
N ASP A 147 0.16 33.61 -4.26
CA ASP A 147 -0.10 32.87 -3.03
C ASP A 147 -0.30 31.35 -3.33
N GLN A 148 -0.98 31.01 -4.43
CA GLN A 148 -1.12 29.62 -4.88
C GLN A 148 0.25 29.01 -5.19
N ALA A 149 1.11 29.70 -5.93
CA ALA A 149 2.44 29.20 -6.27
C ALA A 149 3.34 28.95 -5.04
N LYS A 150 3.08 29.68 -3.93
CA LYS A 150 3.78 29.45 -2.66
C LYS A 150 3.34 28.13 -2.01
N VAL A 151 2.03 27.87 -1.98
CA VAL A 151 1.49 26.59 -1.47
C VAL A 151 1.97 25.43 -2.33
N ASP A 152 1.86 25.56 -3.65
CA ASP A 152 2.26 24.51 -4.60
C ASP A 152 3.73 24.12 -4.44
N ARG A 153 4.62 25.08 -4.21
CA ARG A 153 6.05 24.80 -3.94
C ARG A 153 6.26 23.94 -2.70
N LEU A 154 5.62 24.30 -1.59
CA LEU A 154 5.77 23.59 -0.32
C LEU A 154 5.17 22.17 -0.43
N GLU A 155 4.03 22.03 -1.10
CA GLU A 155 3.41 20.72 -1.33
C GLU A 155 4.22 19.85 -2.30
N GLN A 156 4.84 20.45 -3.31
CA GLN A 156 5.72 19.75 -4.24
C GLN A 156 6.96 19.18 -3.56
N GLU A 157 7.57 19.90 -2.62
CA GLU A 157 8.69 19.39 -1.82
C GLU A 157 8.29 18.15 -1.02
N ILE A 158 7.10 18.17 -0.40
CA ILE A 158 6.55 17.03 0.34
C ILE A 158 6.30 15.84 -0.60
N GLU A 159 5.75 16.11 -1.77
CA GLU A 159 5.46 15.05 -2.76
C GLU A 159 6.75 14.41 -3.31
N GLN A 160 7.80 15.19 -3.53
CA GLN A 160 9.12 14.66 -3.91
C GLN A 160 9.69 13.72 -2.84
N LEU A 161 9.59 14.09 -1.56
CA LEU A 161 10.01 13.21 -0.46
C LEU A 161 9.19 11.91 -0.39
N LYS A 162 7.87 11.98 -0.64
CA LYS A 162 7.01 10.79 -0.68
C LYS A 162 7.40 9.85 -1.84
N GLN A 163 7.70 10.40 -3.00
CA GLN A 163 8.14 9.64 -4.17
C GLN A 163 9.51 8.99 -3.92
N GLU A 164 10.45 9.72 -3.33
CA GLU A 164 11.74 9.17 -2.95
C GLU A 164 11.59 8.02 -1.94
N ARG A 165 10.79 8.22 -0.89
CA ARG A 165 10.48 7.17 0.08
C ARG A 165 9.90 5.93 -0.60
N LYS A 166 8.93 6.11 -1.49
CA LYS A 166 8.29 5.00 -2.25
C LYS A 166 9.31 4.24 -3.08
N ARG A 167 10.16 4.96 -3.81
CA ARG A 167 11.23 4.36 -4.64
C ARG A 167 12.24 3.57 -3.79
N ARG A 168 12.71 4.16 -2.68
CA ARG A 168 13.65 3.49 -1.76
C ARG A 168 13.05 2.24 -1.15
N SER A 169 11.80 2.33 -0.66
CA SER A 169 11.10 1.17 -0.08
C SER A 169 10.94 0.03 -1.08
N ALA A 170 10.57 0.33 -2.33
CA ALA A 170 10.44 -0.68 -3.38
C ALA A 170 11.80 -1.31 -3.73
N THR A 171 12.87 -0.50 -3.80
CA THR A 171 14.23 -1.00 -4.05
C THR A 171 14.73 -1.88 -2.91
N LEU A 172 14.50 -1.46 -1.66
CA LEU A 172 14.87 -2.24 -0.47
C LEU A 172 14.13 -3.58 -0.45
N GLN A 173 12.84 -3.57 -0.70
CA GLN A 173 12.03 -4.78 -0.73
C GLN A 173 12.51 -5.76 -1.81
N ARG A 174 12.83 -5.26 -3.01
CA ARG A 174 13.36 -6.09 -4.08
C ARG A 174 14.71 -6.70 -3.71
N LYS A 175 15.67 -5.88 -3.25
CA LYS A 175 16.97 -6.37 -2.77
C LYS A 175 16.84 -7.42 -1.69
N LEU A 176 15.85 -7.25 -0.81
CA LEU A 176 15.55 -8.21 0.24
C LEU A 176 15.09 -9.53 -0.33
N PHE A 177 14.15 -9.54 -1.27
CA PHE A 177 13.64 -10.77 -1.88
C PHE A 177 14.73 -11.52 -2.65
N GLU A 178 15.68 -10.83 -3.26
CA GLU A 178 16.85 -11.41 -3.93
C GLU A 178 17.81 -12.14 -2.95
N GLN A 179 17.77 -11.79 -1.63
CA GLN A 179 18.59 -12.49 -0.62
C GLN A 179 17.98 -13.84 -0.19
N PHE A 180 16.71 -14.07 -0.41
CA PHE A 180 16.07 -15.33 -0.08
C PHE A 180 16.41 -16.36 -1.16
N ARG A 181 17.51 -17.09 -0.96
CA ARG A 181 18.01 -18.16 -1.85
C ARG A 181 17.33 -19.47 -1.48
N ILE A 182 16.25 -19.82 -2.17
CA ILE A 182 15.36 -20.93 -1.86
C ILE A 182 15.85 -22.19 -2.58
N LEU A 183 16.18 -23.24 -1.82
CA LEU A 183 16.57 -24.56 -2.31
C LEU A 183 15.34 -25.42 -2.58
N ASN A 184 15.40 -26.25 -3.62
CA ASN A 184 14.50 -27.39 -3.78
C ASN A 184 15.21 -28.70 -3.44
N ALA A 185 14.49 -29.83 -3.44
CA ALA A 185 15.06 -31.15 -3.12
C ALA A 185 16.06 -31.65 -4.16
N ARG A 186 16.17 -31.04 -5.34
CA ARG A 186 17.19 -31.31 -6.37
C ARG A 186 18.47 -30.49 -6.20
N GLY A 187 18.50 -29.57 -5.24
CA GLY A 187 19.61 -28.64 -5.03
C GLY A 187 19.56 -27.38 -5.93
N GLU A 188 18.50 -27.17 -6.68
CA GLU A 188 18.31 -25.96 -7.49
C GLU A 188 17.92 -24.78 -6.60
N VAL A 189 18.50 -23.61 -6.89
CA VAL A 189 18.27 -22.37 -6.10
C VAL A 189 17.54 -21.35 -6.93
N LYS A 190 16.47 -20.78 -6.38
CA LYS A 190 15.79 -19.60 -6.92
C LYS A 190 15.59 -18.56 -5.82
N ASP A 191 15.56 -17.28 -6.20
CA ASP A 191 15.16 -16.24 -5.28
C ASP A 191 13.63 -16.01 -5.29
N LEU A 192 13.13 -15.22 -4.35
CA LEU A 192 11.68 -14.96 -4.27
C LEU A 192 11.16 -14.23 -5.50
N CYS A 193 11.93 -13.33 -6.11
CA CYS A 193 11.51 -12.63 -7.31
C CYS A 193 11.30 -13.60 -8.48
N GLU A 194 12.22 -14.56 -8.66
CA GLU A 194 12.12 -15.61 -9.69
C GLU A 194 10.91 -16.52 -9.45
N LEU A 195 10.61 -16.85 -8.18
CA LEU A 195 9.50 -17.72 -7.82
C LEU A 195 8.12 -17.07 -8.04
N PHE A 196 8.02 -15.77 -7.81
CA PHE A 196 6.75 -15.05 -7.93
C PHE A 196 6.51 -14.43 -9.30
N ALA A 197 7.54 -14.23 -10.12
CA ALA A 197 7.40 -13.66 -11.46
C ALA A 197 6.33 -14.37 -12.35
N PRO A 198 6.23 -15.71 -12.36
CA PRO A 198 5.23 -16.42 -13.17
C PRO A 198 3.84 -16.44 -12.53
N THR A 199 3.66 -15.97 -11.31
CA THR A 199 2.36 -15.96 -10.59
C THR A 199 1.50 -14.77 -10.99
N SER A 200 0.19 -14.83 -10.72
CA SER A 200 -0.71 -13.69 -10.91
C SER A 200 -0.35 -12.46 -10.07
N GLN A 201 0.43 -12.63 -9.01
CA GLN A 201 0.91 -11.54 -8.16
C GLN A 201 2.13 -10.81 -8.77
N GLY A 202 2.95 -11.50 -9.59
CA GLY A 202 4.16 -10.97 -10.23
C GLY A 202 5.27 -10.53 -9.28
N THR A 203 4.96 -10.26 -8.01
CA THR A 203 5.92 -9.83 -6.98
C THR A 203 5.63 -10.53 -5.65
N PRO A 204 6.69 -10.89 -4.89
CA PRO A 204 6.49 -11.50 -3.57
C PRO A 204 5.74 -10.57 -2.62
N PRO A 205 4.75 -11.06 -1.87
CA PRO A 205 4.13 -10.28 -0.80
C PRO A 205 5.07 -10.14 0.41
N ALA A 206 4.85 -9.12 1.22
CA ALA A 206 5.62 -8.89 2.45
C ALA A 206 5.57 -10.14 3.36
N GLY A 207 6.74 -10.55 3.88
CA GLY A 207 6.90 -11.75 4.71
C GLY A 207 6.85 -13.09 3.96
N ALA A 208 6.96 -13.08 2.62
CA ALA A 208 7.22 -14.30 1.86
C ALA A 208 8.58 -14.91 2.26
N GLY A 209 8.64 -16.23 2.42
CA GLY A 209 9.85 -16.94 2.88
C GLY A 209 10.05 -16.98 4.39
N GLU A 210 9.26 -16.23 5.19
CA GLU A 210 9.36 -16.20 6.65
C GLU A 210 8.44 -17.20 7.37
N CYS A 211 7.67 -18.00 6.64
CA CYS A 211 6.78 -19.01 7.21
C CYS A 211 7.59 -20.21 7.74
N ALA A 212 6.96 -21.03 8.61
CA ALA A 212 7.65 -22.16 9.23
C ALA A 212 8.06 -23.25 8.24
N ALA A 213 7.16 -23.65 7.33
CA ALA A 213 7.44 -24.71 6.35
C ALA A 213 8.64 -24.40 5.42
N PRO A 214 8.78 -23.23 4.79
CA PRO A 214 9.97 -22.90 4.02
C PRO A 214 11.27 -22.93 4.82
N LYS A 215 11.28 -22.47 6.07
CA LYS A 215 12.46 -22.50 6.94
C LYS A 215 12.89 -23.95 7.24
N LEU A 216 11.92 -24.83 7.53
CA LEU A 216 12.16 -26.24 7.82
C LEU A 216 12.78 -26.98 6.63
N LEU A 217 12.19 -26.84 5.46
CA LEU A 217 12.68 -27.48 4.23
C LEU A 217 14.04 -26.93 3.82
N GLN A 218 14.24 -25.61 3.89
CA GLN A 218 15.52 -24.96 3.61
C GLN A 218 16.64 -25.54 4.48
N TYR A 219 16.40 -25.62 5.78
CA TYR A 219 17.37 -26.17 6.73
C TYR A 219 17.65 -27.64 6.46
N ALA A 220 16.59 -28.43 6.20
CA ALA A 220 16.74 -29.85 5.89
C ALA A 220 17.64 -30.07 4.64
N TYR A 221 17.39 -29.33 3.56
CA TYR A 221 18.19 -29.47 2.32
C TYR A 221 19.63 -29.01 2.50
N GLN A 222 19.86 -27.90 3.21
CA GLN A 222 21.20 -27.39 3.51
C GLN A 222 22.05 -28.40 4.33
N HIS A 223 21.39 -29.22 5.17
CA HIS A 223 22.04 -30.20 6.03
C HIS A 223 21.90 -31.65 5.53
N GLN A 224 21.44 -31.81 4.28
CA GLN A 224 21.30 -33.15 3.64
C GLN A 224 20.37 -34.09 4.46
N LEU A 225 19.35 -33.50 5.13
CA LEU A 225 18.35 -34.27 5.85
C LEU A 225 17.19 -34.59 4.90
N GLU A 226 16.71 -35.84 4.95
CA GLU A 226 15.55 -36.27 4.18
C GLU A 226 14.23 -35.90 4.90
N PRO A 227 13.37 -35.05 4.34
CA PRO A 227 12.05 -34.78 4.88
C PRO A 227 11.15 -36.00 4.84
N ILE A 228 10.49 -36.34 5.96
CA ILE A 228 9.58 -37.49 6.06
C ILE A 228 8.12 -37.04 6.20
N ALA A 229 7.82 -36.16 7.17
CA ALA A 229 6.48 -35.65 7.44
C ALA A 229 6.54 -34.26 8.05
N MET A 230 5.59 -33.39 7.72
CA MET A 230 5.52 -32.03 8.23
C MET A 230 4.11 -31.68 8.71
N ALA A 231 4.05 -30.91 9.77
CA ALA A 231 2.80 -30.32 10.26
C ALA A 231 3.02 -28.88 10.71
N GLU A 232 2.04 -28.00 10.41
CA GLU A 232 2.01 -26.64 10.92
C GLU A 232 0.75 -26.44 11.78
N PHE A 233 0.88 -25.74 12.91
CA PHE A 233 -0.21 -25.49 13.84
C PHE A 233 -0.15 -24.08 14.41
N TRP A 234 -1.31 -23.55 14.78
CA TRP A 234 -1.43 -22.23 15.38
C TRP A 234 -1.28 -22.29 16.89
N TRP A 235 -0.48 -21.39 17.44
CA TRP A 235 -0.29 -21.27 18.90
C TRP A 235 -0.49 -19.85 19.38
N GLY A 236 -1.45 -19.61 20.29
CA GLY A 236 -1.79 -18.33 20.86
C GLY A 236 -3.15 -17.78 20.40
N ASP A 237 -3.36 -16.46 20.58
CA ASP A 237 -4.61 -15.81 20.25
C ASP A 237 -4.84 -15.73 18.72
N SER A 238 -6.12 -15.76 18.32
CA SER A 238 -6.49 -15.62 16.90
C SER A 238 -6.09 -14.26 16.35
N PRO A 239 -5.57 -14.16 15.10
CA PRO A 239 -5.33 -12.89 14.46
C PRO A 239 -6.66 -12.19 14.12
N LYS A 240 -6.62 -10.86 13.99
CA LYS A 240 -7.83 -10.07 13.66
C LYS A 240 -8.36 -10.30 12.25
N THR A 241 -7.50 -10.76 11.33
CA THR A 241 -7.80 -10.89 9.91
C THR A 241 -8.33 -12.26 9.51
N GLU A 242 -8.15 -13.27 10.36
CA GLU A 242 -8.50 -14.66 10.08
C GLU A 242 -8.72 -15.41 11.38
N ILE A 243 -9.78 -16.23 11.47
CA ILE A 243 -10.04 -17.02 12.67
C ILE A 243 -9.10 -18.22 12.71
N ARG A 244 -8.24 -18.30 13.74
CA ARG A 244 -7.35 -19.42 14.00
C ARG A 244 -7.46 -19.87 15.44
N HIS A 245 -7.62 -21.16 15.65
CA HIS A 245 -7.75 -21.76 16.97
C HIS A 245 -6.40 -22.28 17.46
N HIS A 246 -6.14 -22.02 18.74
CA HIS A 246 -4.95 -22.51 19.43
C HIS A 246 -4.85 -24.05 19.36
N GLY A 247 -3.69 -24.56 18.97
CA GLY A 247 -3.42 -26.00 18.85
C GLY A 247 -3.97 -26.67 17.60
N TYR A 248 -4.73 -25.95 16.73
CA TYR A 248 -5.25 -26.52 15.49
C TYR A 248 -4.21 -26.47 14.38
N TYR A 249 -4.26 -27.50 13.52
CA TYR A 249 -3.42 -27.59 12.32
C TYR A 249 -4.02 -26.78 11.18
N TYR A 250 -3.14 -26.18 10.41
CA TYR A 250 -3.53 -25.36 9.26
C TYR A 250 -2.63 -25.67 8.08
N PRO A 251 -3.17 -25.69 6.84
CA PRO A 251 -2.36 -25.81 5.64
C PRO A 251 -1.52 -24.55 5.43
N ALA A 252 -0.47 -24.68 4.64
CA ALA A 252 0.33 -23.55 4.19
C ALA A 252 -0.53 -22.51 3.44
N CYS A 253 -0.27 -21.23 3.64
CA CYS A 253 -1.07 -20.17 3.02
C CYS A 253 -0.85 -20.12 1.50
N LYS A 254 -1.94 -19.96 0.74
CA LYS A 254 -1.90 -19.89 -0.73
C LYS A 254 -1.10 -18.69 -1.26
N GLY A 255 -1.25 -17.50 -0.65
CA GLY A 255 -0.68 -16.27 -1.21
C GLY A 255 0.82 -16.08 -1.01
N LYS A 256 1.41 -16.63 0.08
CA LYS A 256 2.83 -16.42 0.41
C LYS A 256 3.67 -17.68 0.28
N CYS A 257 3.14 -18.83 0.65
CA CYS A 257 3.89 -20.07 0.77
C CYS A 257 3.77 -20.96 -0.45
N GLU A 258 2.64 -20.97 -1.14
CA GLU A 258 2.36 -21.88 -2.25
C GLU A 258 3.39 -21.81 -3.36
N PRO A 259 3.79 -20.66 -3.93
CA PRO A 259 4.83 -20.60 -4.96
C PRO A 259 6.20 -21.07 -4.47
N ILE A 260 6.52 -20.79 -3.21
CA ILE A 260 7.78 -21.19 -2.57
C ILE A 260 7.80 -22.71 -2.40
N LEU A 261 6.75 -23.29 -1.80
CA LEU A 261 6.64 -24.72 -1.56
C LEU A 261 6.56 -25.51 -2.87
N HIS A 262 5.88 -24.97 -3.89
CA HIS A 262 5.86 -25.60 -5.22
C HIS A 262 7.28 -25.79 -5.78
N HIS A 263 8.20 -24.85 -5.56
CA HIS A 263 9.60 -25.01 -5.92
C HIS A 263 10.33 -25.97 -4.97
N MET A 264 10.18 -25.77 -3.66
CA MET A 264 10.93 -26.53 -2.65
C MET A 264 10.63 -28.04 -2.70
N LEU A 265 9.41 -28.42 -3.04
CA LEU A 265 8.98 -29.82 -3.13
C LEU A 265 9.40 -30.52 -4.45
N GLN A 266 9.97 -29.79 -5.42
CA GLN A 266 10.46 -30.41 -6.66
C GLN A 266 11.60 -31.37 -6.36
N GLY A 267 11.41 -32.63 -6.74
CA GLY A 267 12.37 -33.72 -6.47
C GLY A 267 12.09 -34.50 -5.19
N LEU A 268 11.14 -34.06 -4.37
CA LEU A 268 10.67 -34.79 -3.20
C LEU A 268 9.40 -35.59 -3.57
N ARG A 269 9.29 -36.81 -3.07
CA ARG A 269 8.06 -37.58 -3.15
C ARG A 269 7.10 -37.07 -2.06
N VAL A 270 5.97 -36.52 -2.47
CA VAL A 270 4.93 -36.01 -1.58
C VAL A 270 3.63 -36.77 -1.84
N ASP A 271 2.82 -36.88 -0.78
CA ASP A 271 1.48 -37.43 -0.90
C ASP A 271 0.56 -36.46 -1.69
N GLU A 272 -0.50 -37.00 -2.28
CA GLU A 272 -1.53 -36.17 -2.92
C GLU A 272 -2.16 -35.23 -1.90
N ASN A 273 -2.43 -34.00 -2.31
CA ASN A 273 -3.07 -33.02 -1.44
C ASN A 273 -4.54 -33.39 -1.24
N PRO A 274 -4.95 -33.81 -0.02
CA PRO A 274 -6.34 -34.24 0.21
C PRO A 274 -7.36 -33.14 0.00
N LEU A 275 -6.96 -31.86 0.10
CA LEU A 275 -7.84 -30.71 -0.17
C LEU A 275 -8.12 -30.52 -1.66
N LEU A 276 -7.33 -31.13 -2.55
CA LEU A 276 -7.58 -31.11 -4.00
C LEU A 276 -8.42 -32.32 -4.45
N ALA A 277 -8.38 -33.42 -3.70
CA ALA A 277 -9.17 -34.63 -4.00
C ALA A 277 -10.69 -34.35 -3.87
N ASP A 278 -11.10 -33.51 -2.91
CA ASP A 278 -12.50 -33.12 -2.71
C ASP A 278 -13.02 -32.13 -3.77
N SER A 279 -12.13 -31.44 -4.50
CA SER A 279 -12.55 -30.46 -5.52
C SER A 279 -13.11 -31.10 -6.81
N HIS A 280 -13.00 -32.42 -6.96
CA HIS A 280 -13.56 -33.19 -8.09
C HIS A 280 -14.95 -33.81 -7.78
N GLN A 281 -15.47 -33.70 -6.58
CA GLN A 281 -16.89 -33.94 -6.39
C GLN A 281 -17.66 -32.77 -6.99
N GLU A 282 -18.32 -33.01 -8.12
CA GLU A 282 -19.36 -32.12 -8.65
C GLU A 282 -20.40 -31.94 -7.55
N THR A 283 -20.22 -30.91 -6.73
CA THR A 283 -21.26 -30.52 -5.77
C THR A 283 -22.42 -30.00 -6.60
N LYS A 284 -23.44 -30.84 -6.77
CA LYS A 284 -24.72 -30.36 -7.33
C LYS A 284 -25.19 -29.24 -6.43
N LEU A 285 -25.17 -28.03 -6.97
CA LEU A 285 -25.73 -26.87 -6.29
C LEU A 285 -27.23 -27.14 -6.05
N ASP A 286 -27.64 -27.13 -4.81
CA ASP A 286 -29.05 -27.18 -4.41
C ASP A 286 -29.64 -25.78 -4.67
N ILE A 287 -30.28 -25.65 -5.85
CA ILE A 287 -30.87 -24.38 -6.30
C ILE A 287 -32.27 -24.28 -5.68
N LEU A 288 -32.44 -23.33 -4.76
CA LEU A 288 -33.71 -23.05 -4.09
C LEU A 288 -34.63 -22.16 -4.93
N TYR A 289 -34.06 -21.26 -5.72
CA TYR A 289 -34.75 -20.32 -6.59
C TYR A 289 -33.84 -19.82 -7.71
N GLU A 290 -34.37 -19.65 -8.91
CA GLU A 290 -33.69 -19.09 -10.07
C GLU A 290 -34.68 -18.31 -10.95
N ASP A 291 -34.30 -17.09 -11.32
CA ASP A 291 -34.95 -16.30 -12.36
C ASP A 291 -33.88 -15.57 -13.20
N ASP A 292 -34.29 -14.69 -14.11
CA ASP A 292 -33.38 -13.97 -15.03
C ASP A 292 -32.40 -13.03 -14.31
N TYR A 293 -32.57 -12.75 -13.02
CA TYR A 293 -31.82 -11.75 -12.25
C TYR A 293 -31.24 -12.27 -10.93
N LEU A 294 -31.76 -13.38 -10.39
CA LEU A 294 -31.45 -13.88 -9.06
C LEU A 294 -31.33 -15.40 -9.04
N LEU A 295 -30.21 -15.88 -8.49
CA LEU A 295 -29.98 -17.29 -8.20
C LEU A 295 -29.80 -17.46 -6.68
N VAL A 296 -30.67 -18.22 -6.03
CA VAL A 296 -30.58 -18.57 -4.62
C VAL A 296 -30.18 -20.04 -4.49
N ILE A 297 -29.06 -20.29 -3.84
CA ILE A 297 -28.54 -21.64 -3.63
C ILE A 297 -28.47 -21.95 -2.13
N ASN A 298 -28.69 -23.20 -1.78
CA ASN A 298 -28.35 -23.73 -0.48
C ASN A 298 -26.85 -24.12 -0.49
N LYS A 299 -26.00 -23.27 0.07
CA LYS A 299 -24.56 -23.54 0.10
C LYS A 299 -24.29 -24.70 1.07
N PRO A 300 -23.70 -25.83 0.62
CA PRO A 300 -23.26 -26.88 1.51
C PRO A 300 -22.19 -26.39 2.49
N GLU A 301 -22.08 -27.02 3.65
CA GLU A 301 -21.01 -26.76 4.58
C GLU A 301 -19.65 -27.10 3.96
N GLY A 302 -18.70 -26.13 4.00
CA GLY A 302 -17.35 -26.25 3.44
C GLY A 302 -16.73 -24.89 3.18
#